data_a0b0abad1c6a7932fc9c674345b5a631
#
_entry.id   a0b0abad1c6a7932fc9c674345b5a631
#
_cell.length_a   1.000
_cell.length_b   1.000
_cell.length_c   1.000
_cell.angle_alpha   90.00
_cell.angle_beta   90.00
_cell.angle_gamma   90.00
#
_symmetry.space_group_name_H-M   'P 1'
#
loop_
_entity.id
_entity.type
_entity.pdbx_description
1 polymer ?
#
loop_
_entity_poly.entity_id
_entity_poly.type
_entity_poly.pdbx_seq_one_letter_code
_entity_poly.pdbx_strand_id
1 'polypeptide(L)'
;VSWGALIGGHALQGNTHVAILRFKEMQLQGMKPNKMIMLNVLKACGGSGGINIVEVQSIHDQIIRNELETEPAIGNTLLDMYAKCGSLIEALEVFHALQARDVVSWSAMMRAYNAECGLSSKVFDIFVEMEAAGIEPDAVIFSCVLKACAFARAISEGRLLHERIIRAGFDS
;
A
#
# COMPACT_ATOMS: atom_id res chain seq x y z
N VAL A 1 6.78 -18.70 -24.00
CA VAL A 1 6.73 -18.49 -22.53
C VAL A 1 6.08 -17.15 -22.29
N SER A 2 5.02 -17.10 -21.43
CA SER A 2 4.38 -15.84 -21.08
C SER A 2 5.29 -15.05 -20.14
N TRP A 3 5.61 -13.80 -20.48
CA TRP A 3 6.37 -12.89 -19.62
C TRP A 3 5.73 -12.74 -18.24
N GLY A 4 4.39 -12.67 -18.19
CA GLY A 4 3.67 -12.58 -16.93
C GLY A 4 3.89 -13.80 -16.03
N ALA A 5 3.91 -15.01 -16.59
CA ALA A 5 4.18 -16.23 -15.84
C ALA A 5 5.63 -16.31 -15.36
N LEU A 6 6.59 -15.88 -16.21
CA LEU A 6 8.01 -15.87 -15.86
C LEU A 6 8.31 -14.86 -14.73
N ILE A 7 7.86 -13.62 -14.89
CA ILE A 7 8.05 -12.56 -13.90
C ILE A 7 7.32 -12.92 -12.59
N GLY A 8 6.06 -13.38 -12.70
CA GLY A 8 5.26 -13.79 -11.54
C GLY A 8 5.85 -14.97 -10.79
N GLY A 9 6.40 -15.96 -11.50
CA GLY A 9 7.08 -17.10 -10.89
C GLY A 9 8.29 -16.69 -10.06
N HIS A 10 9.14 -15.79 -10.57
CA HIS A 10 10.27 -15.25 -9.82
C HIS A 10 9.82 -14.38 -8.64
N ALA A 11 8.76 -13.58 -8.82
CA ALA A 11 8.18 -12.78 -7.75
C ALA A 11 7.70 -13.64 -6.57
N LEU A 12 6.99 -14.75 -6.87
CA LEU A 12 6.49 -15.68 -5.85
C LEU A 12 7.60 -16.43 -5.11
N GLN A 13 8.74 -16.66 -5.78
CA GLN A 13 9.93 -17.29 -5.17
C GLN A 13 10.80 -16.29 -4.36
N GLY A 14 10.41 -15.01 -4.29
CA GLY A 14 11.21 -13.96 -3.64
C GLY A 14 12.45 -13.54 -4.43
N ASN A 15 12.60 -13.98 -5.69
CA ASN A 15 13.72 -13.65 -6.56
C ASN A 15 13.51 -12.27 -7.22
N THR A 16 13.43 -11.21 -6.41
CA THR A 16 13.14 -9.83 -6.84
C THR A 16 14.05 -9.38 -7.99
N HIS A 17 15.35 -9.54 -7.85
CA HIS A 17 16.33 -9.12 -8.85
C HIS A 17 16.07 -9.77 -10.22
N VAL A 18 15.79 -11.08 -10.23
CA VAL A 18 15.51 -11.81 -11.47
C VAL A 18 14.19 -11.37 -12.09
N ALA A 19 13.14 -11.13 -11.27
CA ALA A 19 11.87 -10.64 -11.76
C ALA A 19 12.00 -9.27 -12.45
N ILE A 20 12.75 -8.34 -11.84
CA ILE A 20 13.04 -7.02 -12.42
C ILE A 20 13.88 -7.13 -13.69
N LEU A 21 14.88 -8.02 -13.73
CA LEU A 21 15.69 -8.25 -14.91
C LEU A 21 14.84 -8.74 -16.09
N ARG A 22 13.96 -9.73 -15.85
CA ARG A 22 13.03 -10.24 -16.88
C ARG A 22 12.05 -9.18 -17.35
N PHE A 23 11.61 -8.31 -16.45
CA PHE A 23 10.76 -7.18 -16.82
C PHE A 23 11.48 -6.19 -17.75
N LYS A 24 12.74 -5.86 -17.47
CA LYS A 24 13.57 -5.02 -18.35
C LYS A 24 13.83 -5.67 -19.70
N GLU A 25 14.12 -6.96 -19.75
CA GLU A 25 14.27 -7.72 -21.00
C GLU A 25 13.00 -7.68 -21.87
N MET A 26 11.83 -7.86 -21.25
CA MET A 26 10.54 -7.73 -21.93
C MET A 26 10.38 -6.36 -22.59
N GLN A 27 10.76 -5.30 -21.88
CA GLN A 27 10.68 -3.93 -22.39
C GLN A 27 11.66 -3.67 -23.53
N LEU A 28 12.89 -4.20 -23.45
CA LEU A 28 13.88 -4.12 -24.52
C LEU A 28 13.41 -4.81 -25.81
N GLN A 29 12.54 -5.81 -25.71
CA GLN A 29 11.89 -6.46 -26.84
C GLN A 29 10.67 -5.68 -27.37
N GLY A 30 10.43 -4.46 -26.89
CA GLY A 30 9.31 -3.61 -27.30
C GLY A 30 7.94 -4.05 -26.76
N MET A 31 7.89 -4.98 -25.82
CA MET A 31 6.64 -5.46 -25.24
C MET A 31 6.15 -4.50 -24.16
N LYS A 32 4.90 -4.06 -24.27
CA LYS A 32 4.25 -3.21 -23.25
C LYS A 32 3.79 -4.05 -22.08
N PRO A 33 4.06 -3.60 -20.82
CA PRO A 33 3.53 -4.26 -19.64
C PRO A 33 2.02 -4.07 -19.56
N ASN A 34 1.33 -5.11 -19.11
CA ASN A 34 -0.07 -5.05 -18.73
C ASN A 34 -0.23 -5.00 -17.21
N LYS A 35 -1.46 -4.80 -16.74
CA LYS A 35 -1.82 -4.76 -15.31
C LYS A 35 -1.19 -5.92 -14.52
N MET A 36 -1.30 -7.15 -15.01
CA MET A 36 -0.81 -8.34 -14.29
C MET A 36 0.71 -8.33 -14.15
N ILE A 37 1.43 -7.93 -15.19
CA ILE A 37 2.89 -7.81 -15.18
C ILE A 37 3.32 -6.75 -14.17
N MET A 38 2.67 -5.57 -14.19
CA MET A 38 2.98 -4.50 -13.24
C MET A 38 2.74 -4.91 -11.78
N LEU A 39 1.62 -5.59 -11.50
CA LEU A 39 1.34 -6.13 -10.16
C LEU A 39 2.40 -7.15 -9.72
N ASN A 40 2.85 -8.04 -10.63
CA ASN A 40 3.89 -9.02 -10.31
C ASN A 40 5.23 -8.34 -10.02
N VAL A 41 5.59 -7.31 -10.77
CA VAL A 41 6.83 -6.53 -10.56
C VAL A 41 6.76 -5.78 -9.22
N LEU A 42 5.65 -5.09 -8.93
CA LEU A 42 5.45 -4.42 -7.64
C LEU A 42 5.54 -5.40 -6.46
N LYS A 43 4.88 -6.57 -6.56
CA LYS A 43 4.96 -7.61 -5.53
C LYS A 43 6.39 -8.13 -5.35
N ALA A 44 7.15 -8.27 -6.44
CA ALA A 44 8.56 -8.64 -6.36
C ALA A 44 9.36 -7.62 -5.55
N CYS A 45 9.15 -6.32 -5.78
CA CYS A 45 9.82 -5.24 -5.03
C CYS A 45 9.46 -5.25 -3.53
N GLY A 46 8.27 -5.74 -3.17
CA GLY A 46 7.83 -5.87 -1.77
C GLY A 46 8.34 -7.12 -1.05
N GLY A 47 9.18 -7.94 -1.69
CA GLY A 47 9.70 -9.20 -1.15
C GLY A 47 10.77 -9.04 -0.04
N SER A 48 11.35 -10.17 0.38
CA SER A 48 12.22 -10.28 1.56
C SER A 48 13.58 -9.56 1.49
N GLY A 49 13.93 -8.96 0.35
CA GLY A 49 15.21 -8.24 0.14
C GLY A 49 15.22 -6.78 0.60
N GLY A 50 14.14 -6.29 1.20
CA GLY A 50 13.94 -4.87 1.49
C GLY A 50 13.39 -4.11 0.28
N ILE A 51 12.60 -3.08 0.54
CA ILE A 51 11.97 -2.29 -0.53
C ILE A 51 12.91 -1.15 -0.90
N ASN A 52 13.33 -1.09 -2.17
CA ASN A 52 14.12 0.00 -2.71
C ASN A 52 13.20 1.08 -3.29
N ILE A 53 13.16 2.25 -2.65
CA ILE A 53 12.31 3.38 -3.08
C ILE A 53 12.57 3.79 -4.53
N VAL A 54 13.81 3.78 -4.98
CA VAL A 54 14.18 4.17 -6.36
C VAL A 54 13.58 3.19 -7.38
N GLU A 55 13.53 1.91 -7.05
CA GLU A 55 12.89 0.90 -7.90
C GLU A 55 11.38 1.10 -7.95
N VAL A 56 10.74 1.38 -6.80
CA VAL A 56 9.30 1.66 -6.72
C VAL A 56 8.95 2.90 -7.54
N GLN A 57 9.71 3.99 -7.41
CA GLN A 57 9.53 5.22 -8.20
C GLN A 57 9.69 4.95 -9.71
N SER A 58 10.71 4.20 -10.11
CA SER A 58 10.92 3.83 -11.52
C SER A 58 9.76 3.01 -12.09
N ILE A 59 9.16 2.12 -11.28
CA ILE A 59 8.00 1.33 -11.69
C ILE A 59 6.75 2.20 -11.73
N HIS A 60 6.59 3.13 -10.79
CA HIS A 60 5.49 4.09 -10.77
C HIS A 60 5.48 4.96 -12.04
N ASP A 61 6.63 5.50 -12.44
CA ASP A 61 6.77 6.22 -13.71
C ASP A 61 6.32 5.40 -14.92
N GLN A 62 6.58 4.10 -14.91
CA GLN A 62 6.17 3.21 -15.98
C GLN A 62 4.66 2.90 -15.93
N ILE A 63 4.07 2.83 -14.75
CA ILE A 63 2.62 2.70 -14.56
C ILE A 63 1.92 3.90 -15.19
N ILE A 64 2.39 5.13 -14.91
CA ILE A 64 1.87 6.36 -15.50
C ILE A 64 2.01 6.35 -17.02
N ARG A 65 3.21 6.03 -17.56
CA ARG A 65 3.45 5.97 -19.00
C ARG A 65 2.59 4.95 -19.75
N ASN A 66 2.08 3.93 -19.06
CA ASN A 66 1.22 2.90 -19.63
C ASN A 66 -0.26 3.11 -19.28
N GLU A 67 -0.61 4.26 -18.69
CA GLU A 67 -2.00 4.64 -18.33
C GLU A 67 -2.68 3.62 -17.41
N LEU A 68 -1.90 3.05 -16.47
CA LEU A 68 -2.37 2.04 -15.51
C LEU A 68 -2.59 2.58 -14.10
N GLU A 69 -2.39 3.88 -13.88
CA GLU A 69 -2.52 4.55 -12.58
C GLU A 69 -3.96 4.54 -12.04
N THR A 70 -4.95 4.45 -12.91
CA THR A 70 -6.38 4.42 -12.55
C THR A 70 -6.85 3.03 -12.06
N GLU A 71 -6.01 2.01 -12.22
CA GLU A 71 -6.33 0.64 -11.82
C GLU A 71 -6.24 0.48 -10.29
N PRO A 72 -7.36 0.22 -9.57
CA PRO A 72 -7.37 0.23 -8.11
C PRO A 72 -6.36 -0.74 -7.47
N ALA A 73 -6.19 -1.93 -8.06
CA ALA A 73 -5.24 -2.90 -7.54
C ALA A 73 -3.78 -2.45 -7.65
N ILE A 74 -3.43 -1.69 -8.69
CA ILE A 74 -2.09 -1.11 -8.88
C ILE A 74 -1.90 0.03 -7.88
N GLY A 75 -2.87 0.95 -7.78
CA GLY A 75 -2.83 2.07 -6.86
C GLY A 75 -2.69 1.61 -5.40
N ASN A 76 -3.51 0.64 -4.96
CA ASN A 76 -3.40 0.07 -3.62
C ASN A 76 -2.05 -0.60 -3.35
N THR A 77 -1.48 -1.28 -4.37
CA THR A 77 -0.15 -1.91 -4.22
C THR A 77 0.96 -0.86 -4.16
N LEU A 78 0.91 0.19 -4.98
CA LEU A 78 1.85 1.31 -4.92
C LEU A 78 1.79 2.03 -3.56
N LEU A 79 0.58 2.32 -3.09
CA LEU A 79 0.35 2.95 -1.81
C LEU A 79 0.98 2.13 -0.66
N ASP A 80 0.76 0.80 -0.67
CA ASP A 80 1.37 -0.11 0.31
C ASP A 80 2.92 -0.13 0.21
N MET A 81 3.47 -0.06 -1.00
CA MET A 81 4.93 0.01 -1.20
C MET A 81 5.50 1.30 -0.64
N TYR A 82 4.92 2.46 -0.97
CA TYR A 82 5.37 3.75 -0.45
C TYR A 82 5.21 3.85 1.07
N ALA A 83 4.11 3.34 1.62
CA ALA A 83 3.91 3.25 3.07
C ALA A 83 5.02 2.42 3.76
N LYS A 84 5.42 1.30 3.16
CA LYS A 84 6.52 0.46 3.68
C LYS A 84 7.89 1.08 3.53
N CYS A 85 8.10 1.91 2.50
CA CYS A 85 9.34 2.69 2.32
C CYS A 85 9.44 3.89 3.28
N GLY A 86 8.37 4.24 4.01
CA GLY A 86 8.31 5.48 4.78
C GLY A 86 8.20 6.74 3.92
N SER A 87 7.77 6.61 2.67
CA SER A 87 7.63 7.73 1.71
C SER A 87 6.21 8.26 1.75
N LEU A 88 5.92 9.08 2.77
CA LEU A 88 4.57 9.59 3.03
C LEU A 88 4.06 10.51 1.89
N ILE A 89 4.92 11.30 1.28
CA ILE A 89 4.53 12.25 0.22
C ILE A 89 4.00 11.49 -0.99
N GLU A 90 4.76 10.53 -1.50
CA GLU A 90 4.36 9.72 -2.64
C GLU A 90 3.14 8.84 -2.32
N ALA A 91 3.04 8.35 -1.06
CA ALA A 91 1.86 7.64 -0.60
C ALA A 91 0.61 8.52 -0.67
N LEU A 92 0.70 9.79 -0.24
CA LEU A 92 -0.38 10.77 -0.34
C LEU A 92 -0.78 11.06 -1.79
N GLU A 93 0.19 11.25 -2.68
CA GLU A 93 -0.06 11.49 -4.10
C GLU A 93 -0.85 10.33 -4.72
N VAL A 94 -0.42 9.09 -4.49
CA VAL A 94 -1.13 7.90 -4.97
C VAL A 94 -2.53 7.80 -4.33
N PHE A 95 -2.66 8.05 -3.03
CA PHE A 95 -3.95 7.99 -2.33
C PHE A 95 -4.96 9.00 -2.89
N HIS A 96 -4.49 10.23 -3.21
CA HIS A 96 -5.35 11.26 -3.79
C HIS A 96 -5.71 10.98 -5.27
N ALA A 97 -4.84 10.29 -6.00
CA ALA A 97 -5.09 9.89 -7.39
C ALA A 97 -6.10 8.74 -7.52
N LEU A 98 -6.33 7.95 -6.45
CA LEU A 98 -7.31 6.88 -6.47
C LEU A 98 -8.73 7.41 -6.68
N GLN A 99 -9.41 6.92 -7.71
CA GLN A 99 -10.81 7.28 -8.01
C GLN A 99 -11.79 6.72 -6.98
N ALA A 100 -11.51 5.54 -6.44
CA ALA A 100 -12.27 4.90 -5.38
C ALA A 100 -11.29 4.43 -4.30
N ARG A 101 -11.58 4.80 -3.05
CA ARG A 101 -10.80 4.40 -1.89
C ARG A 101 -11.57 3.31 -1.15
N ASP A 102 -10.95 2.15 -0.99
CA ASP A 102 -11.47 1.01 -0.22
C ASP A 102 -10.75 0.89 1.13
N VAL A 103 -11.17 -0.07 1.94
CA VAL A 103 -10.56 -0.31 3.27
C VAL A 103 -9.05 -0.58 3.17
N VAL A 104 -8.58 -1.14 2.03
CA VAL A 104 -7.15 -1.43 1.80
C VAL A 104 -6.36 -0.13 1.62
N SER A 105 -6.85 0.79 0.79
CA SER A 105 -6.21 2.10 0.59
C SER A 105 -6.16 2.93 1.88
N TRP A 106 -7.26 2.95 2.65
CA TRP A 106 -7.30 3.64 3.94
C TRP A 106 -6.32 3.03 4.96
N SER A 107 -6.27 1.69 5.07
CA SER A 107 -5.33 1.01 5.97
C SER A 107 -3.88 1.25 5.60
N ALA A 108 -3.55 1.28 4.31
CA ALA A 108 -2.20 1.57 3.84
C ALA A 108 -1.79 3.02 4.18
N MET A 109 -2.71 3.98 4.02
CA MET A 109 -2.46 5.38 4.38
C MET A 109 -2.25 5.56 5.89
N MET A 110 -3.07 4.92 6.73
CA MET A 110 -2.87 4.94 8.18
C MET A 110 -1.53 4.33 8.59
N ARG A 111 -1.08 3.26 7.92
CA ARG A 111 0.25 2.69 8.16
C ARG A 111 1.37 3.66 7.79
N ALA A 112 1.23 4.40 6.68
CA ALA A 112 2.21 5.41 6.28
C ALA A 112 2.34 6.50 7.35
N TYR A 113 1.23 7.02 7.87
CA TYR A 113 1.26 8.00 8.96
C TYR A 113 1.83 7.44 10.28
N ASN A 114 1.54 6.17 10.59
CA ASN A 114 2.10 5.52 11.78
C ASN A 114 3.60 5.24 11.68
N ALA A 115 4.14 5.15 10.47
CA ALA A 115 5.58 4.98 10.25
C ALA A 115 6.34 6.29 10.43
N GLU A 116 5.69 7.43 10.23
CA GLU A 116 6.29 8.76 10.35
C GLU A 116 6.24 9.26 11.79
N CYS A 117 7.41 9.60 12.34
CA CYS A 117 7.52 10.10 13.70
C CYS A 117 6.74 11.41 13.90
N GLY A 118 5.88 11.44 14.93
CA GLY A 118 5.13 12.66 15.30
C GLY A 118 3.82 12.88 14.53
N LEU A 119 3.47 12.04 13.56
CA LEU A 119 2.25 12.17 12.77
C LEU A 119 1.15 11.18 13.15
N SER A 120 1.30 10.44 14.25
CA SER A 120 0.29 9.46 14.69
C SER A 120 -1.10 10.08 14.97
N SER A 121 -1.17 11.38 15.33
CA SER A 121 -2.44 12.09 15.50
C SER A 121 -3.22 12.20 14.18
N LYS A 122 -2.53 12.25 13.03
CA LYS A 122 -3.15 12.30 11.71
C LYS A 122 -3.92 11.01 11.36
N VAL A 123 -3.57 9.90 12.00
CA VAL A 123 -4.31 8.64 11.83
C VAL A 123 -5.77 8.79 12.28
N PHE A 124 -6.03 9.59 13.31
CA PHE A 124 -7.41 9.87 13.76
C PHE A 124 -8.18 10.69 12.73
N ASP A 125 -7.55 11.70 12.13
CA ASP A 125 -8.16 12.51 11.07
C ASP A 125 -8.56 11.61 9.88
N ILE A 126 -7.63 10.76 9.44
CA ILE A 126 -7.85 9.78 8.35
C ILE A 126 -8.95 8.77 8.71
N PHE A 127 -9.01 8.33 9.96
CA PHE A 127 -10.05 7.42 10.43
C PHE A 127 -11.44 8.04 10.35
N VAL A 128 -11.56 9.29 10.79
CA VAL A 128 -12.83 10.04 10.70
C VAL A 128 -13.23 10.29 9.24
N GLU A 129 -12.28 10.63 8.36
CA GLU A 129 -12.54 10.79 6.92
C GLU A 129 -13.03 9.49 6.28
N MET A 130 -12.44 8.34 6.63
CA MET A 130 -12.85 7.03 6.15
C MET A 130 -14.30 6.72 6.55
N GLU A 131 -14.66 6.95 7.82
CA GLU A 131 -16.03 6.75 8.30
C GLU A 131 -17.02 7.70 7.62
N ALA A 132 -16.64 8.96 7.42
CA ALA A 132 -17.45 9.94 6.69
C ALA A 132 -17.65 9.54 5.21
N ALA A 133 -16.70 8.81 4.63
CA ALA A 133 -16.82 8.23 3.30
C ALA A 133 -17.69 6.95 3.26
N GLY A 134 -18.24 6.51 4.41
CA GLY A 134 -19.10 5.33 4.50
C GLY A 134 -18.35 4.00 4.45
N ILE A 135 -17.04 4.00 4.69
CA ILE A 135 -16.23 2.79 4.71
C ILE A 135 -16.18 2.25 6.14
N GLU A 136 -16.62 1.01 6.31
CA GLU A 136 -16.63 0.35 7.63
C GLU A 136 -15.20 -0.10 8.01
N PRO A 137 -14.74 0.18 9.26
CA PRO A 137 -13.46 -0.28 9.75
C PRO A 137 -13.40 -1.80 9.89
N ASP A 138 -12.29 -2.40 9.49
CA ASP A 138 -11.95 -3.79 9.76
C ASP A 138 -10.91 -3.93 10.90
N ALA A 139 -10.52 -5.15 11.22
CA ALA A 139 -9.53 -5.43 12.27
C ALA A 139 -8.17 -4.76 11.98
N VAL A 140 -7.78 -4.58 10.70
CA VAL A 140 -6.53 -3.93 10.30
C VAL A 140 -6.60 -2.44 10.60
N ILE A 141 -7.72 -1.79 10.28
CA ILE A 141 -7.97 -0.37 10.59
C ILE A 141 -7.90 -0.14 12.11
N PHE A 142 -8.63 -0.94 12.88
CA PHE A 142 -8.60 -0.83 14.35
C PHE A 142 -7.20 -1.02 14.92
N SER A 143 -6.41 -1.96 14.38
CA SER A 143 -5.02 -2.15 14.77
C SER A 143 -4.16 -0.90 14.47
N CYS A 144 -4.35 -0.26 13.31
CA CYS A 144 -3.65 0.98 12.95
C CYS A 144 -3.98 2.13 13.90
N VAL A 145 -5.26 2.30 14.25
CA VAL A 145 -5.70 3.39 15.15
C VAL A 145 -5.25 3.13 16.58
N LEU A 146 -5.30 1.88 17.09
CA LEU A 146 -4.76 1.52 18.40
C LEU A 146 -3.26 1.80 18.50
N LYS A 147 -2.50 1.49 17.44
CA LYS A 147 -1.07 1.81 17.37
C LYS A 147 -0.84 3.32 17.44
N ALA A 148 -1.65 4.12 16.76
CA ALA A 148 -1.61 5.57 16.84
C ALA A 148 -1.91 6.09 18.25
N CYS A 149 -2.91 5.51 18.96
CA CYS A 149 -3.20 5.84 20.36
C CYS A 149 -1.97 5.63 21.26
N ALA A 150 -1.28 4.50 21.08
CA ALA A 150 -0.08 4.19 21.86
C ALA A 150 1.04 5.21 21.64
N PHE A 151 1.31 5.58 20.39
CA PHE A 151 2.33 6.58 20.05
C PHE A 151 1.97 7.99 20.51
N ALA A 152 0.70 8.38 20.36
CA ALA A 152 0.21 9.69 20.80
C ALA A 152 -0.04 9.78 22.31
N ARG A 153 0.11 8.67 23.06
CA ARG A 153 -0.29 8.56 24.48
C ARG A 153 -1.74 8.95 24.73
N ALA A 154 -2.59 8.75 23.74
CA ALA A 154 -4.01 9.11 23.73
C ALA A 154 -4.85 8.01 24.44
N ILE A 155 -4.77 7.93 25.76
CA ILE A 155 -5.39 6.84 26.56
C ILE A 155 -6.91 6.89 26.48
N SER A 156 -7.51 8.08 26.50
CA SER A 156 -8.96 8.28 26.41
C SER A 156 -9.52 7.79 25.09
N GLU A 157 -8.89 8.15 23.98
CA GLU A 157 -9.23 7.74 22.63
C GLU A 157 -9.06 6.22 22.47
N GLY A 158 -7.98 5.68 23.03
CA GLY A 158 -7.72 4.24 23.03
C GLY A 158 -8.81 3.44 23.76
N ARG A 159 -9.34 3.94 24.87
CA ARG A 159 -10.46 3.30 25.59
C ARG A 159 -11.76 3.32 24.78
N LEU A 160 -12.10 4.46 24.20
CA LEU A 160 -13.31 4.59 23.36
C LEU A 160 -13.21 3.66 22.14
N LEU A 161 -12.04 3.58 21.53
CA LEU A 161 -11.80 2.68 20.42
C LEU A 161 -11.91 1.20 20.83
N HIS A 162 -11.38 0.83 21.99
CA HIS A 162 -11.47 -0.53 22.51
C HIS A 162 -12.94 -0.95 22.74
N GLU A 163 -13.78 -0.05 23.28
CA GLU A 163 -15.23 -0.31 23.40
C GLU A 163 -15.89 -0.52 22.04
N ARG A 164 -15.47 0.23 21.01
CA ARG A 164 -15.98 0.07 19.64
C ARG A 164 -15.56 -1.26 19.03
N ILE A 165 -14.33 -1.71 19.25
CA ILE A 165 -13.81 -3.00 18.79
C ILE A 165 -14.65 -4.14 19.38
N ILE A 166 -14.93 -4.10 20.70
CA ILE A 166 -15.77 -5.09 21.36
C ILE A 166 -17.18 -5.12 20.75
N ARG A 167 -17.80 -3.94 20.57
CA ARG A 167 -19.14 -3.84 19.96
C ARG A 167 -19.19 -4.33 18.52
N ALA A 168 -18.09 -4.21 17.79
CA ALA A 168 -17.95 -4.69 16.41
C ALA A 168 -17.61 -6.19 16.33
N GLY A 169 -17.40 -6.87 17.48
CA GLY A 169 -17.12 -8.31 17.53
C GLY A 169 -15.69 -8.71 17.14
N PHE A 170 -14.73 -7.79 17.26
CA PHE A 170 -13.30 -8.06 16.96
C PHE A 170 -12.47 -8.35 18.22
N ASP A 171 -13.09 -8.74 19.31
CA ASP A 171 -12.46 -8.94 20.63
C ASP A 171 -12.01 -10.40 20.89
N SER A 172 -12.07 -11.28 19.87
CA SER A 172 -11.74 -12.72 19.98
C SER A 172 -10.40 -13.09 19.38
#